data_b7467915933cb368bf4baf57fca78345
#
_entry.id   b7467915933cb368bf4baf57fca78345
#
_cell.length_a   1.000
_cell.length_b   1.000
_cell.length_c   1.000
_cell.angle_alpha   90.00
_cell.angle_beta   90.00
_cell.angle_gamma   90.00
#
_symmetry.space_group_name_H-M   'P 1'
#
loop_
_entity.id
_entity.type
_entity.pdbx_description
1 polymer ?
#
loop_
_entity_poly.entity_id
_entity_poly.type
_entity_poly.pdbx_seq_one_letter_code
_entity_poly.pdbx_strand_id
1 'polypeptide(L)'
;IASCLVGSEMCIRDRCKTLRILVNIAYQGHGFLGFQIQQQGRTVQQQFEKILKRMHRRHVRIHPSSRTDRGVHAYEQYFHFDTELNIEPKQWKYAMNSALPEDIYVNSVKQVDDTFHCRYDCVGKRYRYKVYQAEHRNPFESGLKTFIKDDLDLDKMNEAAKHFIGTHDFTGFCSQKTEVESKERTLYQSEVVKTDEGFDYIVTGSGFLYNMVRVLVAFLVEVGKGKRQPNEVPELLKAKNRDNVPFTAPAEGLYLEKIYLDPEAVSYTHLRAHETRGN
;
A
#
# COMPACT_ATOMS: atom_id res chain seq x y z
N ILE A 1 33.30 -29.67 60.17
CA ILE A 1 32.52 -28.45 60.27
C ILE A 1 32.24 -27.99 58.81
N ALA A 2 31.07 -28.31 58.39
CA ALA A 2 30.59 -27.92 57.07
C ALA A 2 30.22 -26.45 57.08
N SER A 3 30.76 -25.69 56.17
CA SER A 3 30.26 -24.36 55.86
C SER A 3 29.59 -24.39 54.46
N CYS A 4 28.31 -24.29 54.48
CA CYS A 4 27.48 -24.17 53.30
C CYS A 4 27.79 -22.85 52.60
N LEU A 5 28.35 -22.93 51.42
CA LEU A 5 28.30 -21.86 50.44
C LEU A 5 26.90 -21.89 49.82
N VAL A 6 26.09 -21.01 50.29
CA VAL A 6 24.85 -20.64 49.61
C VAL A 6 25.27 -19.93 48.33
N GLY A 7 25.23 -20.63 47.23
CA GLY A 7 25.35 -20.04 45.91
C GLY A 7 24.20 -19.05 45.72
N SER A 8 24.56 -17.80 45.62
CA SER A 8 23.68 -16.75 45.17
C SER A 8 23.24 -17.10 43.75
N GLU A 9 22.04 -17.65 43.60
CA GLU A 9 21.34 -17.71 42.34
C GLU A 9 20.96 -16.30 41.91
N MET A 10 21.97 -15.56 41.52
CA MET A 10 21.76 -14.33 40.78
C MET A 10 21.84 -14.65 39.29
N CYS A 11 21.10 -15.65 38.85
CA CYS A 11 20.64 -15.72 37.47
C CYS A 11 19.52 -14.72 37.30
N ILE A 12 19.88 -13.45 37.30
CA ILE A 12 19.08 -12.44 36.64
C ILE A 12 19.09 -12.85 35.17
N ARG A 13 18.07 -13.61 34.79
CA ARG A 13 17.61 -13.58 33.41
C ARG A 13 17.20 -12.13 33.18
N ASP A 14 18.12 -11.28 32.79
CA ASP A 14 17.80 -10.12 32.00
C ASP A 14 17.05 -10.68 30.79
N ARG A 15 15.73 -10.69 30.88
CA ARG A 15 14.89 -10.85 29.70
C ARG A 15 15.29 -9.71 28.81
N CYS A 16 16.12 -9.99 27.81
CA CYS A 16 16.45 -9.02 26.79
C CYS A 16 15.13 -8.44 26.33
N LYS A 17 14.89 -7.17 26.69
CA LYS A 17 13.63 -6.50 26.42
C LYS A 17 13.44 -6.49 24.91
N THR A 18 12.47 -7.24 24.43
CA THR A 18 12.13 -7.23 23.00
C THR A 18 11.59 -5.85 22.63
N LEU A 19 12.20 -5.22 21.67
CA LEU A 19 11.82 -3.90 21.15
C LEU A 19 11.07 -4.10 19.85
N ARG A 20 9.98 -3.35 19.64
CA ARG A 20 9.26 -3.31 18.36
C ARG A 20 9.69 -2.10 17.54
N ILE A 21 10.14 -2.36 16.33
CA ILE A 21 10.65 -1.36 15.40
C ILE A 21 9.69 -1.22 14.23
N LEU A 22 9.17 -0.02 14.04
CA LEU A 22 8.35 0.36 12.89
C LEU A 22 9.22 1.03 11.84
N VAL A 23 9.12 0.56 10.61
CA VAL A 23 9.91 1.03 9.47
C VAL A 23 8.99 1.54 8.37
N ASN A 24 9.22 2.77 7.92
CA ASN A 24 8.58 3.36 6.73
C ASN A 24 9.52 3.24 5.55
N ILE A 25 9.02 2.73 4.43
CA ILE A 25 9.79 2.46 3.22
C ILE A 25 9.10 2.96 1.96
N ALA A 26 9.91 3.25 0.94
CA ALA A 26 9.49 3.47 -0.43
C ALA A 26 10.15 2.45 -1.35
N TYR A 27 9.49 2.07 -2.45
CA TYR A 27 10.09 1.18 -3.46
C TYR A 27 9.43 1.32 -4.83
N GLN A 28 10.22 1.08 -5.88
CA GLN A 28 9.73 0.83 -7.22
C GLN A 28 9.36 -0.64 -7.37
N GLY A 29 8.09 -0.93 -7.65
CA GLY A 29 7.57 -2.29 -7.72
C GLY A 29 7.94 -3.06 -8.98
N HIS A 30 8.42 -2.39 -10.04
CA HIS A 30 8.63 -2.97 -11.37
C HIS A 30 9.51 -4.23 -11.34
N GLY A 31 10.58 -4.25 -10.54
CA GLY A 31 11.52 -5.38 -10.41
C GLY A 31 11.09 -6.45 -9.38
N PHE A 32 9.89 -6.35 -8.79
CA PHE A 32 9.44 -7.23 -7.72
C PHE A 32 8.21 -8.05 -8.10
N LEU A 33 8.15 -9.29 -7.62
CA LEU A 33 6.96 -10.14 -7.67
C LEU A 33 5.91 -9.77 -6.60
N GLY A 34 5.97 -8.54 -6.10
CA GLY A 34 5.17 -8.00 -5.04
C GLY A 34 5.90 -7.88 -3.71
N PHE A 35 5.15 -7.52 -2.66
CA PHE A 35 5.73 -7.33 -1.33
C PHE A 35 6.07 -8.67 -0.66
N GLN A 36 5.09 -9.57 -0.58
CA GLN A 36 5.18 -10.81 0.20
C GLN A 36 6.11 -11.84 -0.44
N ILE A 37 6.89 -12.55 0.38
CA ILE A 37 7.75 -13.67 -0.05
C ILE A 37 6.94 -14.69 -0.82
N GLN A 38 7.50 -15.12 -1.95
CA GLN A 38 7.01 -16.19 -2.82
C GLN A 38 8.09 -17.26 -2.99
N GLN A 39 7.69 -18.43 -3.47
CA GLN A 39 8.62 -19.57 -3.66
C GLN A 39 9.77 -19.22 -4.60
N GLN A 40 9.51 -18.42 -5.63
CA GLN A 40 10.52 -17.99 -6.59
C GLN A 40 10.43 -16.48 -6.81
N GLY A 41 11.57 -15.87 -7.14
CA GLY A 41 11.69 -14.48 -7.54
C GLY A 41 11.97 -13.51 -6.41
N ARG A 42 12.12 -12.26 -6.79
CA ARG A 42 12.53 -11.16 -5.91
C ARG A 42 11.30 -10.47 -5.32
N THR A 43 11.24 -10.34 -4.00
CA THR A 43 10.15 -9.65 -3.29
C THR A 43 10.71 -8.64 -2.30
N VAL A 44 9.94 -7.60 -1.97
CA VAL A 44 10.36 -6.53 -1.05
C VAL A 44 10.65 -7.11 0.34
N GLN A 45 9.75 -7.93 0.87
CA GLN A 45 9.91 -8.59 2.18
C GLN A 45 11.22 -9.39 2.25
N GLN A 46 11.57 -10.12 1.19
CA GLN A 46 12.78 -10.93 1.15
C GLN A 46 14.06 -10.08 1.28
N GLN A 47 14.08 -8.86 0.71
CA GLN A 47 15.25 -7.98 0.81
C GLN A 47 15.50 -7.57 2.26
N PHE A 48 14.44 -7.16 2.98
CA PHE A 48 14.56 -6.79 4.39
C PHE A 48 14.89 -7.98 5.28
N GLU A 49 14.24 -9.12 5.12
CA GLU A 49 14.51 -10.30 5.94
C GLU A 49 15.92 -10.86 5.74
N LYS A 50 16.51 -10.71 4.54
CA LYS A 50 17.93 -11.01 4.30
C LYS A 50 18.86 -10.12 5.12
N ILE A 51 18.58 -8.81 5.19
CA ILE A 51 19.38 -7.84 5.97
C ILE A 51 19.26 -8.15 7.46
N LEU A 52 18.01 -8.28 7.95
CA LEU A 52 17.73 -8.59 9.34
C LEU A 52 18.37 -9.92 9.78
N LYS A 53 18.35 -10.94 8.92
CA LYS A 53 19.01 -12.23 9.18
C LYS A 53 20.52 -12.07 9.39
N ARG A 54 21.17 -11.22 8.62
CA ARG A 54 22.63 -10.95 8.81
C ARG A 54 22.90 -10.25 10.13
N MET A 55 22.07 -9.24 10.50
CA MET A 55 22.23 -8.47 11.73
C MET A 55 21.97 -9.30 12.99
N HIS A 56 20.93 -10.15 12.97
CA HIS A 56 20.51 -10.96 14.13
C HIS A 56 21.14 -12.35 14.18
N ARG A 57 21.84 -12.78 13.11
CA ARG A 57 22.33 -14.16 12.92
C ARG A 57 21.24 -15.23 13.01
N ARG A 58 19.97 -14.83 12.91
CA ARG A 58 18.78 -15.69 12.88
C ARG A 58 17.72 -15.05 11.98
N HIS A 59 16.74 -15.86 11.59
CA HIS A 59 15.62 -15.33 10.81
C HIS A 59 14.75 -14.39 11.67
N VAL A 60 14.49 -13.19 11.16
CA VAL A 60 13.57 -12.21 11.76
C VAL A 60 12.51 -11.90 10.72
N ARG A 61 11.27 -12.19 11.07
CA ARG A 61 10.11 -11.97 10.20
C ARG A 61 9.65 -10.53 10.30
N ILE A 62 9.30 -9.93 9.17
CA ILE A 62 8.65 -8.62 9.13
C ILE A 62 7.15 -8.77 8.91
N HIS A 63 6.37 -7.83 9.47
CA HIS A 63 4.91 -7.77 9.39
C HIS A 63 4.50 -6.48 8.66
N PRO A 64 4.03 -6.55 7.38
CA PRO A 64 3.66 -5.36 6.64
C PRO A 64 2.27 -4.85 6.98
N SER A 65 2.05 -3.55 6.85
CA SER A 65 0.73 -2.93 6.92
C SER A 65 -0.14 -3.27 5.71
N SER A 66 0.46 -3.35 4.53
CA SER A 66 -0.22 -3.69 3.29
C SER A 66 0.59 -4.69 2.47
N ARG A 67 -0.10 -5.49 1.67
CA ARG A 67 0.54 -6.31 0.63
C ARG A 67 0.28 -5.62 -0.69
N THR A 68 1.34 -5.33 -1.45
CA THR A 68 1.24 -4.84 -2.82
C THR A 68 1.49 -5.99 -3.78
N ASP A 69 0.80 -5.95 -4.92
CA ASP A 69 0.92 -6.95 -5.96
C ASP A 69 2.21 -6.77 -6.78
N ARG A 70 2.49 -7.73 -7.66
CA ARG A 70 3.60 -7.64 -8.60
C ARG A 70 3.52 -6.36 -9.43
N GLY A 71 4.62 -5.61 -9.48
CA GLY A 71 4.75 -4.38 -10.25
C GLY A 71 4.17 -3.14 -9.60
N VAL A 72 3.49 -3.26 -8.45
CA VAL A 72 2.90 -2.13 -7.72
C VAL A 72 3.96 -1.43 -6.88
N HIS A 73 3.99 -0.10 -6.94
CA HIS A 73 4.93 0.76 -6.24
C HIS A 73 4.42 1.19 -4.87
N ALA A 74 5.31 1.73 -4.04
CA ALA A 74 4.92 2.41 -2.81
C ALA A 74 5.82 3.64 -2.57
N TYR A 75 5.19 4.78 -2.24
CA TYR A 75 5.88 5.92 -1.66
C TYR A 75 5.98 5.81 -0.14
N GLU A 76 4.95 5.20 0.48
CA GLU A 76 4.89 5.02 1.91
C GLU A 76 4.25 3.67 2.24
N GLN A 77 5.10 2.72 2.63
CA GLN A 77 4.70 1.43 3.15
C GLN A 77 5.32 1.24 4.52
N TYR A 78 4.59 0.62 5.43
CA TYR A 78 5.08 0.30 6.76
C TYR A 78 5.20 -1.20 6.98
N PHE A 79 6.21 -1.58 7.71
CA PHE A 79 6.29 -2.88 8.39
C PHE A 79 6.87 -2.72 9.78
N HIS A 80 6.60 -3.67 10.66
CA HIS A 80 7.28 -3.77 11.94
C HIS A 80 7.95 -5.13 12.10
N PHE A 81 8.92 -5.17 12.98
CA PHE A 81 9.57 -6.40 13.44
C PHE A 81 10.00 -6.25 14.89
N ASP A 82 10.21 -7.40 15.55
CA ASP A 82 10.66 -7.45 16.93
C ASP A 82 12.14 -7.81 16.99
N THR A 83 12.89 -7.15 17.90
CA THR A 83 14.34 -7.27 18.01
C THR A 83 14.80 -7.20 19.47
N GLU A 84 15.89 -7.89 19.79
CA GLU A 84 16.63 -7.79 21.04
C GLU A 84 17.85 -6.86 20.92
N LEU A 85 18.13 -6.40 19.68
CA LEU A 85 19.25 -5.50 19.43
C LEU A 85 18.87 -4.08 19.83
N ASN A 86 19.64 -3.51 20.76
CA ASN A 86 19.50 -2.12 21.18
C ASN A 86 20.26 -1.21 20.21
N ILE A 87 19.63 -0.92 19.08
CA ILE A 87 20.18 -0.07 18.01
C ILE A 87 19.26 1.15 17.85
N GLU A 88 19.85 2.33 17.82
CA GLU A 88 19.13 3.58 17.63
C GLU A 88 18.40 3.64 16.27
N PRO A 89 17.21 4.26 16.18
CA PRO A 89 16.44 4.34 14.94
C PRO A 89 17.22 4.89 13.74
N LYS A 90 18.10 5.87 13.95
CA LYS A 90 18.96 6.44 12.90
C LYS A 90 19.98 5.43 12.39
N GLN A 91 20.54 4.61 13.27
CA GLN A 91 21.50 3.57 12.92
C GLN A 91 20.82 2.42 12.16
N TRP A 92 19.58 2.03 12.56
CA TRP A 92 18.75 1.10 11.80
C TRP A 92 18.51 1.58 10.36
N LYS A 93 18.09 2.85 10.21
CA LYS A 93 17.88 3.46 8.89
C LYS A 93 19.16 3.41 8.04
N TYR A 94 20.29 3.80 8.61
CA TYR A 94 21.57 3.78 7.90
C TYR A 94 21.98 2.36 7.49
N ALA A 95 21.95 1.41 8.42
CA ALA A 95 22.35 0.02 8.17
C ALA A 95 21.47 -0.65 7.09
N MET A 96 20.14 -0.40 7.11
CA MET A 96 19.24 -0.93 6.09
C MET A 96 19.53 -0.30 4.72
N ASN A 97 19.59 1.04 4.63
CA ASN A 97 19.81 1.73 3.35
C ASN A 97 21.18 1.41 2.73
N SER A 98 22.21 1.16 3.53
CA SER A 98 23.53 0.75 3.03
C SER A 98 23.56 -0.66 2.42
N ALA A 99 22.57 -1.50 2.74
CA ALA A 99 22.51 -2.89 2.30
C ALA A 99 21.36 -3.16 1.31
N LEU A 100 20.42 -2.23 1.16
CA LEU A 100 19.30 -2.33 0.23
C LEU A 100 19.75 -2.03 -1.21
N PRO A 101 19.06 -2.62 -2.21
CA PRO A 101 19.22 -2.22 -3.60
C PRO A 101 18.57 -0.85 -3.85
N GLU A 102 18.97 -0.20 -4.95
CA GLU A 102 18.56 1.18 -5.30
C GLU A 102 17.07 1.41 -5.47
N ASP A 103 16.31 0.36 -5.74
CA ASP A 103 14.86 0.41 -5.93
C ASP A 103 14.03 0.29 -4.64
N ILE A 104 14.72 0.25 -3.47
CA ILE A 104 14.10 0.30 -2.13
C ILE A 104 14.82 1.32 -1.26
N TYR A 105 14.05 2.11 -0.51
CA TYR A 105 14.60 3.09 0.43
C TYR A 105 13.82 3.11 1.75
N VAL A 106 14.53 3.18 2.88
CA VAL A 106 13.96 3.38 4.21
C VAL A 106 13.82 4.87 4.49
N ASN A 107 12.58 5.36 4.54
CA ASN A 107 12.26 6.76 4.80
C ASN A 107 12.51 7.13 6.28
N SER A 108 11.98 6.30 7.19
CA SER A 108 12.12 6.51 8.64
C SER A 108 12.06 5.20 9.41
N VAL A 109 12.61 5.22 10.61
CA VAL A 109 12.54 4.14 11.59
C VAL A 109 12.13 4.74 12.92
N LYS A 110 11.25 4.05 13.65
CA LYS A 110 10.79 4.43 14.99
C LYS A 110 10.68 3.20 15.87
N GLN A 111 11.03 3.32 17.14
CA GLN A 111 10.60 2.36 18.15
C GLN A 111 9.14 2.67 18.52
N VAL A 112 8.34 1.62 18.65
CA VAL A 112 6.92 1.70 19.01
C VAL A 112 6.63 0.76 20.17
N ASP A 113 5.45 0.90 20.75
CA ASP A 113 4.97 0.00 21.79
C ASP A 113 4.85 -1.44 21.25
N ASP A 114 5.07 -2.44 22.11
CA ASP A 114 5.04 -3.84 21.74
C ASP A 114 3.61 -4.35 21.40
N THR A 115 2.59 -3.62 21.81
CA THR A 115 1.19 -3.86 21.42
C THR A 115 0.86 -3.34 20.02
N PHE A 116 1.65 -2.38 19.49
CA PHE A 116 1.39 -1.78 18.17
C PHE A 116 1.52 -2.81 17.05
N HIS A 117 0.56 -2.82 16.14
CA HIS A 117 0.60 -3.68 14.95
C HIS A 117 0.24 -2.88 13.69
N CYS A 118 1.22 -2.58 12.83
CA CYS A 118 1.09 -1.68 11.68
C CYS A 118 -0.04 -2.04 10.68
N ARG A 119 -0.56 -3.27 10.69
CA ARG A 119 -1.68 -3.67 9.86
C ARG A 119 -3.03 -3.43 10.55
N TYR A 120 -3.13 -3.71 11.85
CA TYR A 120 -4.39 -3.61 12.59
C TYR A 120 -4.65 -2.18 13.08
N ASP A 121 -3.58 -1.44 13.39
CA ASP A 121 -3.66 -0.02 13.78
C ASP A 121 -3.66 0.92 12.54
N CYS A 122 -3.70 0.35 11.34
CA CYS A 122 -3.90 1.11 10.11
C CYS A 122 -5.37 1.48 9.96
N VAL A 123 -5.66 2.77 9.98
CA VAL A 123 -7.01 3.33 9.89
C VAL A 123 -7.43 3.72 8.47
N GLY A 124 -6.48 3.80 7.55
CA GLY A 124 -6.77 4.11 6.16
C GLY A 124 -5.55 4.05 5.27
N LYS A 125 -5.80 3.98 3.97
CA LYS A 125 -4.78 3.96 2.92
C LYS A 125 -5.18 4.86 1.78
N ARG A 126 -4.18 5.50 1.16
CA ARG A 126 -4.34 6.24 -0.09
C ARG A 126 -3.54 5.56 -1.18
N TYR A 127 -4.16 5.37 -2.31
CA TYR A 127 -3.53 4.94 -3.54
C TYR A 127 -3.62 6.05 -4.59
N ARG A 128 -2.59 6.09 -5.43
CA ARG A 128 -2.53 6.92 -6.63
C ARG A 128 -2.27 6.02 -7.82
N TYR A 129 -3.04 6.21 -8.89
CA TYR A 129 -2.81 5.52 -10.14
C TYR A 129 -2.43 6.53 -11.21
N LYS A 130 -1.26 6.39 -11.79
CA LYS A 130 -0.67 7.34 -12.74
C LYS A 130 -0.85 6.87 -14.17
N VAL A 131 -1.38 7.75 -15.01
CA VAL A 131 -1.55 7.53 -16.43
C VAL A 131 -0.91 8.67 -17.20
N TYR A 132 -0.17 8.35 -18.27
CA TYR A 132 0.25 9.32 -19.25
C TYR A 132 -0.39 9.03 -20.60
N GLN A 133 -0.73 10.11 -21.30
CA GLN A 133 -1.34 10.08 -22.64
C GLN A 133 -0.35 10.71 -23.63
N ALA A 134 -0.07 10.00 -24.71
CA ALA A 134 0.81 10.47 -25.76
C ALA A 134 0.47 9.74 -27.08
N GLU A 135 0.95 10.26 -28.21
CA GLU A 135 0.79 9.57 -29.49
C GLU A 135 1.57 8.24 -29.53
N HIS A 136 2.73 8.20 -28.87
CA HIS A 136 3.61 7.04 -28.78
C HIS A 136 4.04 6.74 -27.34
N ARG A 137 4.39 5.48 -27.09
CA ARG A 137 4.95 5.07 -25.80
C ARG A 137 6.29 5.73 -25.53
N ASN A 138 6.47 6.23 -24.30
CA ASN A 138 7.74 6.72 -23.81
C ASN A 138 8.45 5.59 -23.01
N PRO A 139 9.63 5.10 -23.47
CA PRO A 139 10.34 4.05 -22.75
C PRO A 139 10.83 4.47 -21.34
N PHE A 140 11.00 5.77 -21.10
CA PHE A 140 11.42 6.27 -19.79
C PHE A 140 10.28 6.28 -18.74
N GLU A 141 9.03 6.16 -19.17
CA GLU A 141 7.87 5.98 -18.31
C GLU A 141 7.49 4.49 -18.12
N SER A 142 8.13 3.61 -18.83
CA SER A 142 7.85 2.18 -18.80
C SER A 142 8.07 1.61 -17.39
N GLY A 143 7.08 0.90 -16.87
CA GLY A 143 7.08 0.33 -15.53
C GLY A 143 6.84 1.36 -14.41
N LEU A 144 6.57 2.64 -14.73
CA LEU A 144 6.31 3.72 -13.76
C LEU A 144 4.92 4.33 -13.93
N LYS A 145 4.41 4.43 -15.15
CA LYS A 145 3.08 4.96 -15.46
C LYS A 145 2.41 4.08 -16.51
N THR A 146 1.10 4.04 -16.49
CA THR A 146 0.33 3.35 -17.52
C THR A 146 0.15 4.25 -18.74
N PHE A 147 0.48 3.72 -19.91
CA PHE A 147 0.26 4.39 -21.18
C PHE A 147 -1.17 4.19 -21.67
N ILE A 148 -1.87 5.27 -22.02
CA ILE A 148 -3.16 5.23 -22.73
C ILE A 148 -3.09 6.19 -23.92
N LYS A 149 -3.35 5.66 -25.12
CA LYS A 149 -3.34 6.46 -26.34
C LYS A 149 -4.66 7.20 -26.58
N ASP A 150 -5.76 6.57 -26.12
CA ASP A 150 -7.11 7.09 -26.38
C ASP A 150 -7.33 8.44 -25.68
N ASP A 151 -8.07 9.33 -26.33
CA ASP A 151 -8.62 10.50 -25.67
C ASP A 151 -9.69 10.06 -24.67
N LEU A 152 -9.64 10.65 -23.48
CA LEU A 152 -10.53 10.30 -22.37
C LEU A 152 -11.30 11.52 -21.88
N ASP A 153 -12.60 11.34 -21.68
CA ASP A 153 -13.47 12.31 -21.02
C ASP A 153 -13.25 12.25 -19.50
N LEU A 154 -12.30 13.07 -19.00
CA LEU A 154 -11.94 13.09 -17.58
C LEU A 154 -13.09 13.58 -16.68
N ASP A 155 -14.00 14.41 -17.20
CA ASP A 155 -15.16 14.89 -16.44
C ASP A 155 -16.13 13.75 -16.15
N LYS A 156 -16.46 12.93 -17.16
CA LYS A 156 -17.26 11.72 -16.96
C LYS A 156 -16.58 10.69 -16.07
N MET A 157 -15.25 10.52 -16.22
CA MET A 157 -14.48 9.66 -15.31
C MET A 157 -14.60 10.14 -13.87
N ASN A 158 -14.49 11.45 -13.63
CA ASN A 158 -14.60 12.01 -12.30
C ASN A 158 -16.02 11.97 -11.74
N GLU A 159 -17.05 12.11 -12.59
CA GLU A 159 -18.44 11.86 -12.21
C GLU A 159 -18.62 10.41 -11.74
N ALA A 160 -18.14 9.43 -12.51
CA ALA A 160 -18.20 8.02 -12.11
C ALA A 160 -17.42 7.74 -10.82
N ALA A 161 -16.23 8.35 -10.66
CA ALA A 161 -15.39 8.18 -9.48
C ALA A 161 -16.09 8.60 -8.19
N LYS A 162 -16.93 9.65 -8.23
CA LYS A 162 -17.69 10.13 -7.06
C LYS A 162 -18.70 9.09 -6.54
N HIS A 163 -19.25 8.25 -7.41
CA HIS A 163 -20.21 7.21 -7.00
C HIS A 163 -19.58 6.08 -6.19
N PHE A 164 -18.25 5.96 -6.15
CA PHE A 164 -17.55 5.01 -5.29
C PHE A 164 -17.37 5.49 -3.85
N ILE A 165 -17.57 6.81 -3.58
CA ILE A 165 -17.43 7.37 -2.23
C ILE A 165 -18.55 6.85 -1.33
N GLY A 166 -18.18 6.51 -0.09
CA GLY A 166 -19.08 5.92 0.88
C GLY A 166 -18.75 4.46 1.19
N THR A 167 -19.64 3.81 1.93
CA THR A 167 -19.51 2.40 2.31
C THR A 167 -20.29 1.52 1.35
N HIS A 168 -19.58 0.65 0.65
CA HIS A 168 -20.15 -0.25 -0.36
C HIS A 168 -19.53 -1.63 -0.30
N ASP A 169 -20.27 -2.63 -0.79
CA ASP A 169 -19.74 -3.94 -1.09
C ASP A 169 -19.05 -3.92 -2.47
N PHE A 170 -17.73 -4.08 -2.49
CA PHE A 170 -16.92 -4.03 -3.70
C PHE A 170 -16.68 -5.40 -4.35
N THR A 171 -17.57 -6.38 -4.13
CA THR A 171 -17.45 -7.72 -4.76
C THR A 171 -17.33 -7.63 -6.28
N GLY A 172 -18.10 -6.76 -6.94
CA GLY A 172 -18.03 -6.54 -8.39
C GLY A 172 -16.76 -5.82 -8.87
N PHE A 173 -16.01 -5.17 -7.97
CA PHE A 173 -14.83 -4.37 -8.27
C PHE A 173 -13.54 -4.93 -7.64
N CYS A 174 -13.48 -6.21 -7.34
CA CYS A 174 -12.27 -6.85 -6.84
C CYS A 174 -12.01 -8.18 -7.54
N SER A 175 -10.86 -8.79 -7.30
CA SER A 175 -10.54 -10.12 -7.82
C SER A 175 -11.48 -11.17 -7.22
N GLN A 176 -11.95 -12.12 -8.05
CA GLN A 176 -12.69 -13.29 -7.58
C GLN A 176 -11.89 -14.15 -6.59
N LYS A 177 -10.55 -14.09 -6.67
CA LYS A 177 -9.63 -14.78 -5.73
C LYS A 177 -9.53 -14.10 -4.36
N THR A 178 -10.37 -13.11 -4.08
CA THR A 178 -10.37 -12.40 -2.79
C THR A 178 -11.06 -13.28 -1.74
N GLU A 179 -10.26 -13.87 -0.86
CA GLU A 179 -10.69 -14.71 0.25
C GLU A 179 -10.75 -13.87 1.54
N VAL A 180 -11.79 -13.07 1.70
CA VAL A 180 -12.05 -12.31 2.92
C VAL A 180 -13.53 -12.45 3.28
N GLU A 181 -13.84 -12.42 4.57
CA GLU A 181 -15.18 -12.60 5.11
C GLU A 181 -16.12 -11.48 4.65
N SER A 182 -15.66 -10.21 4.70
CA SER A 182 -16.42 -9.07 4.24
C SER A 182 -15.70 -8.32 3.13
N LYS A 183 -16.41 -8.05 2.03
CA LYS A 183 -15.93 -7.22 0.90
C LYS A 183 -16.45 -5.78 0.97
N GLU A 184 -17.08 -5.41 2.07
CA GLU A 184 -17.48 -4.04 2.35
C GLU A 184 -16.27 -3.16 2.67
N ARG A 185 -16.17 -1.99 2.03
CA ARG A 185 -15.12 -0.99 2.28
C ARG A 185 -15.72 0.40 2.24
N THR A 186 -15.13 1.31 3.02
CA THR A 186 -15.49 2.72 2.99
C THR A 186 -14.42 3.49 2.21
N LEU A 187 -14.83 4.13 1.12
CA LEU A 187 -13.97 5.07 0.40
C LEU A 187 -14.30 6.50 0.83
N TYR A 188 -13.27 7.20 1.27
CA TYR A 188 -13.35 8.58 1.76
C TYR A 188 -13.11 9.60 0.65
N GLN A 189 -12.31 9.24 -0.34
CA GLN A 189 -11.95 10.06 -1.49
C GLN A 189 -11.85 9.16 -2.72
N SER A 190 -12.35 9.64 -3.84
CA SER A 190 -12.25 8.96 -5.13
C SER A 190 -12.37 10.03 -6.21
N GLU A 191 -11.26 10.37 -6.87
CA GLU A 191 -11.22 11.47 -7.83
C GLU A 191 -10.19 11.26 -8.93
N VAL A 192 -10.49 11.80 -10.10
CA VAL A 192 -9.60 11.88 -11.25
C VAL A 192 -9.06 13.29 -11.34
N VAL A 193 -7.73 13.43 -11.32
CA VAL A 193 -7.03 14.72 -11.36
C VAL A 193 -6.23 14.80 -12.63
N LYS A 194 -6.50 15.82 -13.45
CA LYS A 194 -5.73 16.12 -14.66
C LYS A 194 -4.29 16.47 -14.30
N THR A 195 -3.35 15.94 -15.07
CA THR A 195 -1.92 16.28 -14.98
C THR A 195 -1.43 16.82 -16.34
N ASP A 196 -0.22 17.35 -16.40
CA ASP A 196 0.37 17.86 -17.65
C ASP A 196 0.53 16.76 -18.71
N GLU A 197 0.71 15.51 -18.28
CA GLU A 197 0.97 14.37 -19.17
C GLU A 197 -0.24 13.43 -19.35
N GLY A 198 -1.34 13.64 -18.60
CA GLY A 198 -2.51 12.76 -18.62
C GLY A 198 -3.38 12.95 -17.40
N PHE A 199 -3.49 11.93 -16.55
CA PHE A 199 -4.26 12.04 -15.31
C PHE A 199 -3.74 11.10 -14.21
N ASP A 200 -4.05 11.46 -12.97
CA ASP A 200 -3.92 10.58 -11.81
C ASP A 200 -5.32 10.24 -11.28
N TYR A 201 -5.53 8.99 -10.90
CA TYR A 201 -6.68 8.63 -10.06
C TYR A 201 -6.23 8.49 -8.61
N ILE A 202 -6.86 9.23 -7.72
CA ILE A 202 -6.56 9.24 -6.29
C ILE A 202 -7.73 8.63 -5.54
N VAL A 203 -7.44 7.65 -4.69
CA VAL A 203 -8.45 6.99 -3.86
C VAL A 203 -7.94 6.77 -2.46
N THR A 204 -8.75 7.18 -1.47
CA THR A 204 -8.48 6.98 -0.03
C THR A 204 -9.63 6.19 0.58
N GLY A 205 -9.32 5.17 1.37
CA GLY A 205 -10.34 4.34 2.01
C GLY A 205 -9.84 3.62 3.25
N SER A 206 -10.77 2.99 3.98
CA SER A 206 -10.49 2.18 5.19
C SER A 206 -9.60 0.96 4.90
N GLY A 207 -9.65 0.46 3.67
CA GLY A 207 -8.87 -0.66 3.18
C GLY A 207 -9.27 -1.00 1.75
N PHE A 208 -8.48 -1.84 1.10
CA PHE A 208 -8.71 -2.24 -0.29
C PHE A 208 -8.63 -3.76 -0.44
N LEU A 209 -9.45 -4.29 -1.32
CA LEU A 209 -9.48 -5.70 -1.71
C LEU A 209 -8.43 -5.98 -2.79
N TYR A 210 -8.17 -7.26 -3.03
CA TYR A 210 -7.23 -7.67 -4.05
C TYR A 210 -7.62 -7.15 -5.45
N ASN A 211 -6.70 -6.44 -6.11
CA ASN A 211 -6.89 -5.75 -7.39
C ASN A 211 -7.95 -4.64 -7.41
N MET A 212 -8.58 -4.29 -6.29
CA MET A 212 -9.72 -3.36 -6.26
C MET A 212 -9.41 -2.03 -6.98
N VAL A 213 -8.35 -1.31 -6.59
CA VAL A 213 -8.02 -0.01 -7.20
C VAL A 213 -7.80 -0.13 -8.71
N ARG A 214 -7.12 -1.18 -9.17
CA ARG A 214 -6.88 -1.43 -10.59
C ARG A 214 -8.15 -1.71 -11.38
N VAL A 215 -9.14 -2.35 -10.75
CA VAL A 215 -10.45 -2.59 -11.35
C VAL A 215 -11.25 -1.29 -11.43
N LEU A 216 -11.23 -0.46 -10.36
CA LEU A 216 -11.85 0.86 -10.37
C LEU A 216 -11.30 1.72 -11.52
N VAL A 217 -9.97 1.80 -11.65
CA VAL A 217 -9.32 2.56 -12.73
C VAL A 217 -9.70 2.04 -14.11
N ALA A 218 -9.69 0.72 -14.29
CA ALA A 218 -10.05 0.13 -15.58
C ALA A 218 -11.49 0.46 -15.98
N PHE A 219 -12.43 0.45 -15.02
CA PHE A 219 -13.80 0.88 -15.26
C PHE A 219 -13.89 2.37 -15.63
N LEU A 220 -13.19 3.23 -14.87
CA LEU A 220 -13.15 4.68 -15.15
C LEU A 220 -12.59 4.97 -16.55
N VAL A 221 -11.58 4.24 -17.00
CA VAL A 221 -11.04 4.37 -18.37
C VAL A 221 -12.08 3.98 -19.41
N GLU A 222 -12.88 2.94 -19.19
CA GLU A 222 -13.98 2.59 -20.13
C GLU A 222 -15.09 3.65 -20.13
N VAL A 223 -15.33 4.33 -19.00
CA VAL A 223 -16.21 5.51 -18.94
C VAL A 223 -15.62 6.67 -19.75
N GLY A 224 -14.32 6.96 -19.56
CA GLY A 224 -13.63 8.02 -20.30
C GLY A 224 -13.62 7.80 -21.81
N LYS A 225 -13.59 6.54 -22.26
CA LYS A 225 -13.74 6.13 -23.67
C LYS A 225 -15.18 6.21 -24.21
N GLY A 226 -16.15 6.56 -23.36
CA GLY A 226 -17.57 6.57 -23.71
C GLY A 226 -18.22 5.18 -23.88
N LYS A 227 -17.54 4.10 -23.49
CA LYS A 227 -18.06 2.73 -23.57
C LYS A 227 -18.96 2.35 -22.39
N ARG A 228 -18.87 3.09 -21.30
CA ARG A 228 -19.66 2.96 -20.08
C ARG A 228 -20.17 4.32 -19.63
N GLN A 229 -21.23 4.32 -18.82
CA GLN A 229 -21.82 5.54 -18.29
C GLN A 229 -21.51 5.71 -16.79
N PRO A 230 -21.31 6.95 -16.30
CA PRO A 230 -21.07 7.20 -14.87
C PRO A 230 -22.14 6.65 -13.95
N ASN A 231 -23.39 6.74 -14.35
CA ASN A 231 -24.57 6.29 -13.58
C ASN A 231 -24.72 4.76 -13.48
N GLU A 232 -23.91 3.98 -14.18
CA GLU A 232 -23.88 2.52 -14.02
C GLU A 232 -23.28 2.07 -12.68
N VAL A 233 -22.42 2.89 -12.06
CA VAL A 233 -21.66 2.51 -10.84
C VAL A 233 -22.58 2.04 -9.70
N PRO A 234 -23.66 2.74 -9.32
CA PRO A 234 -24.51 2.31 -8.22
C PRO A 234 -25.16 0.93 -8.48
N GLU A 235 -25.54 0.65 -9.72
CA GLU A 235 -26.14 -0.64 -10.10
C GLU A 235 -25.10 -1.75 -10.11
N LEU A 236 -23.89 -1.49 -10.59
CA LEU A 236 -22.79 -2.46 -10.58
C LEU A 236 -22.35 -2.82 -9.16
N LEU A 237 -22.34 -1.85 -8.24
CA LEU A 237 -22.09 -2.10 -6.82
C LEU A 237 -23.17 -3.00 -6.20
N LYS A 238 -24.45 -2.75 -6.51
CA LYS A 238 -25.59 -3.57 -6.05
C LYS A 238 -25.58 -4.98 -6.65
N ALA A 239 -25.17 -5.11 -7.92
CA ALA A 239 -25.13 -6.40 -8.61
C ALA A 239 -24.09 -7.36 -8.05
N LYS A 240 -23.03 -6.85 -7.40
CA LYS A 240 -21.94 -7.63 -6.77
C LYS A 240 -21.32 -8.69 -7.69
N ASN A 241 -21.36 -8.47 -9.00
CA ASN A 241 -20.89 -9.42 -10.00
C ASN A 241 -19.66 -8.88 -10.74
N ARG A 242 -18.53 -9.56 -10.58
CA ARG A 242 -17.25 -9.20 -11.19
C ARG A 242 -17.27 -9.33 -12.72
N ASP A 243 -18.13 -10.18 -13.28
CA ASP A 243 -18.22 -10.40 -14.72
C ASP A 243 -18.77 -9.17 -15.46
N ASN A 244 -19.50 -8.30 -14.75
CA ASN A 244 -19.98 -7.02 -15.29
C ASN A 244 -18.84 -5.99 -15.50
N VAL A 245 -17.67 -6.19 -14.84
CA VAL A 245 -16.49 -5.31 -14.92
C VAL A 245 -15.24 -6.17 -15.14
N PRO A 246 -15.10 -6.87 -16.29
CA PRO A 246 -14.04 -7.87 -16.50
C PRO A 246 -12.63 -7.28 -16.67
N PHE A 247 -12.48 -5.98 -16.55
CA PHE A 247 -11.23 -5.26 -16.79
C PHE A 247 -10.36 -5.15 -15.53
N THR A 248 -9.05 -5.07 -15.72
CA THR A 248 -8.09 -4.77 -14.65
C THR A 248 -6.94 -3.96 -15.24
N ALA A 249 -6.70 -2.76 -14.74
CA ALA A 249 -5.64 -1.90 -15.21
C ALA A 249 -4.25 -2.48 -14.89
N PRO A 250 -3.20 -2.15 -15.68
CA PRO A 250 -1.82 -2.56 -15.42
C PRO A 250 -1.35 -2.20 -14.01
N ALA A 251 -0.41 -2.97 -13.47
CA ALA A 251 0.10 -2.71 -12.11
C ALA A 251 1.06 -1.52 -12.06
N GLU A 252 1.75 -1.24 -13.14
CA GLU A 252 2.82 -0.23 -13.26
C GLU A 252 2.39 1.21 -12.96
N GLY A 253 1.10 1.52 -13.11
CA GLY A 253 0.58 2.83 -12.74
C GLY A 253 0.21 2.96 -11.27
N LEU A 254 0.15 1.86 -10.50
CA LEU A 254 -0.38 1.86 -9.15
C LEU A 254 0.70 2.11 -8.09
N TYR A 255 0.43 3.09 -7.23
CA TYR A 255 1.28 3.49 -6.10
C TYR A 255 0.49 3.44 -4.80
N LEU A 256 0.97 2.71 -3.81
CA LEU A 256 0.56 2.91 -2.43
C LEU A 256 1.18 4.24 -1.97
N GLU A 257 0.37 5.31 -1.95
CA GLU A 257 0.86 6.66 -1.72
C GLU A 257 1.06 6.95 -0.24
N LYS A 258 0.09 6.55 0.60
CA LYS A 258 0.13 6.83 2.03
C LYS A 258 -0.62 5.79 2.85
N ILE A 259 -0.13 5.53 4.04
CA ILE A 259 -0.78 4.73 5.09
C ILE A 259 -1.06 5.64 6.28
N TYR A 260 -2.30 5.63 6.75
CA TYR A 260 -2.74 6.40 7.90
C TYR A 260 -2.75 5.49 9.13
N LEU A 261 -1.93 5.83 10.11
CA LEU A 261 -1.84 5.14 11.41
C LEU A 261 -2.55 5.93 12.51
N ASP A 262 -2.96 7.17 12.21
CA ASP A 262 -3.69 8.06 13.09
C ASP A 262 -5.08 8.34 12.50
N PRO A 263 -6.18 8.13 13.26
CA PRO A 263 -7.54 8.41 12.81
C PRO A 263 -7.78 9.88 12.43
N GLU A 264 -7.16 10.82 13.13
CA GLU A 264 -7.30 12.25 12.83
C GLU A 264 -6.74 12.61 11.46
N ALA A 265 -5.62 11.98 11.06
CA ALA A 265 -5.00 12.23 9.76
C ALA A 265 -5.87 11.78 8.56
N VAL A 266 -6.81 10.85 8.76
CA VAL A 266 -7.79 10.45 7.73
C VAL A 266 -8.90 11.48 7.60
N SER A 267 -9.37 12.06 8.70
CA SER A 267 -10.44 13.05 8.69
C SER A 267 -10.04 14.37 8.02
N TYR A 268 -8.77 14.79 8.15
CA TYR A 268 -8.24 15.97 7.45
C TYR A 268 -8.26 15.86 5.92
N THR A 269 -8.22 14.66 5.36
CA THR A 269 -8.33 14.46 3.90
C THR A 269 -9.74 14.72 3.39
N HIS A 270 -10.77 14.52 4.20
CA HIS A 270 -12.15 14.85 3.86
C HIS A 270 -12.38 16.37 3.78
N LEU A 271 -11.82 17.12 4.73
CA LEU A 271 -12.01 18.57 4.80
C LEU A 271 -11.36 19.29 3.61
N ARG A 272 -10.16 18.89 3.19
CA ARG A 272 -9.48 19.48 2.02
C ARG A 272 -10.17 19.19 0.69
N ALA A 273 -10.82 18.05 0.52
CA ALA A 273 -11.57 17.72 -0.69
C ALA A 273 -12.81 18.63 -0.86
N HIS A 274 -13.31 19.22 0.23
CA HIS A 274 -14.41 20.20 0.21
C HIS A 274 -13.95 21.64 0.06
N GLU A 275 -12.76 22.01 0.56
CA GLU A 275 -12.25 23.40 0.51
C GLU A 275 -11.74 23.82 -0.89
N THR A 276 -11.29 22.91 -1.73
CA THR A 276 -10.88 23.23 -3.11
C THR A 276 -12.04 23.51 -4.07
N ARG A 277 -13.30 23.56 -3.56
CA ARG A 277 -14.50 23.89 -4.34
C ARG A 277 -15.04 25.31 -4.13
N GLY A 278 -14.32 26.17 -3.45
CA GLY A 278 -14.75 27.53 -3.14
C GLY A 278 -13.69 28.59 -3.48
N ASN A 279 -13.22 28.64 -4.74
CA ASN A 279 -12.62 29.84 -5.36
C ASN A 279 -12.70 29.69 -6.87
#